data_9ffd2a0ca80679dc72bb21ae1fdd19ff
#
_entry.id   9ffd2a0ca80679dc72bb21ae1fdd19ff
#
_cell.length_a   1.000
_cell.length_b   1.000
_cell.length_c   1.000
_cell.angle_alpha   90.00
_cell.angle_beta   90.00
_cell.angle_gamma   90.00
#
_symmetry.space_group_name_H-M   'P 1'
#
loop_
_entity.id
_entity.type
_entity.pdbx_description
1 polymer ?
#
loop_
_entity_poly.entity_id
_entity_poly.type
_entity_poly.pdbx_seq_one_letter_code
_entity_poly.pdbx_strand_id
1 'polypeptide(L)'
;PVEEIVEGIKYGVRKVNLDTDLRLASTGAMRRLMATNPSEFDPRKFFGATVTAMRDICIARYEAFGTAGNASKIKPISLEGMFQRYAKGELAAKVN
;
A
#
# COMPACT_ATOMS: atom_id res chain seq x y z
N PRO A 1 10.24 -8.65 -9.13
CA PRO A 1 11.33 -7.73 -8.82
C PRO A 1 10.88 -6.28 -8.98
N VAL A 2 11.41 -5.39 -8.15
CA VAL A 2 11.04 -3.95 -8.15
C VAL A 2 11.42 -3.31 -9.48
N GLU A 3 12.55 -3.69 -10.01
CA GLU A 3 13.11 -3.17 -11.26
C GLU A 3 12.20 -3.42 -12.45
N GLU A 4 11.55 -4.58 -12.52
CA GLU A 4 10.59 -4.91 -13.56
C GLU A 4 9.33 -4.06 -13.49
N ILE A 5 8.87 -3.74 -12.26
CA ILE A 5 7.73 -2.84 -12.06
C ILE A 5 8.10 -1.42 -12.49
N VAL A 6 9.28 -0.94 -12.08
CA VAL A 6 9.80 0.38 -12.47
C VAL A 6 9.91 0.48 -14.00
N GLU A 7 10.40 -0.56 -14.66
CA GLU A 7 10.44 -0.60 -16.12
C GLU A 7 9.03 -0.60 -16.72
N GLY A 8 8.12 -1.41 -16.19
CA GLY A 8 6.71 -1.44 -16.65
C GLY A 8 6.01 -0.08 -16.54
N ILE A 9 6.35 0.72 -15.53
CA ILE A 9 5.79 2.09 -15.38
C ILE A 9 6.13 2.97 -16.58
N LYS A 10 7.31 2.83 -17.16
CA LYS A 10 7.73 3.56 -18.37
C LYS A 10 6.84 3.21 -19.58
N TYR A 11 6.34 1.97 -19.62
CA TYR A 11 5.49 1.45 -20.69
C TYR A 11 3.99 1.52 -20.39
N GLY A 12 3.58 2.25 -19.36
CA GLY A 12 2.17 2.56 -19.15
C GLY A 12 1.50 1.87 -17.97
N VAL A 13 2.21 1.09 -17.16
CA VAL A 13 1.67 0.59 -15.88
C VAL A 13 1.35 1.78 -14.98
N ARG A 14 0.10 1.87 -14.52
CA ARG A 14 -0.38 2.99 -13.68
C ARG A 14 -0.93 2.57 -12.33
N LYS A 15 -1.22 1.29 -12.14
CA LYS A 15 -1.71 0.73 -10.89
C LYS A 15 -0.94 -0.53 -10.55
N VAL A 16 -0.39 -0.57 -9.34
CA VAL A 16 0.33 -1.71 -8.79
C VAL A 16 -0.29 -2.09 -7.45
N ASN A 17 -0.63 -3.37 -7.28
CA ASN A 17 -1.06 -3.90 -6.00
C ASN A 17 0.13 -4.52 -5.27
N LEU A 18 0.27 -4.23 -3.99
CA LEU A 18 1.26 -4.81 -3.09
C LEU A 18 0.52 -5.51 -1.95
N ASP A 19 0.68 -6.81 -1.85
CA ASP A 19 0.09 -7.61 -0.77
C ASP A 19 1.12 -8.57 -0.17
N THR A 20 1.65 -9.49 -0.96
CA THR A 20 2.54 -10.56 -0.47
C THR A 20 3.79 -10.00 0.21
N ASP A 21 4.42 -8.96 -0.34
CA ASP A 21 5.59 -8.31 0.27
C ASP A 21 5.27 -7.78 1.67
N LEU A 22 4.08 -7.19 1.83
CA LEU A 22 3.65 -6.66 3.14
C LEU A 22 3.39 -7.79 4.14
N ARG A 23 2.78 -8.87 3.70
CA ARG A 23 2.55 -10.06 4.56
C ARG A 23 3.86 -10.69 4.98
N LEU A 24 4.82 -10.81 4.07
CA LEU A 24 6.15 -11.35 4.37
C LEU A 24 6.91 -10.46 5.34
N ALA A 25 6.91 -9.15 5.13
CA ALA A 25 7.54 -8.19 6.04
C ALA A 25 6.94 -8.24 7.44
N SER A 26 5.61 -8.25 7.54
CA SER A 26 4.87 -8.36 8.79
C SER A 26 5.23 -9.65 9.54
N THR A 27 5.11 -10.79 8.89
CA THR A 27 5.41 -12.10 9.48
C THR A 27 6.88 -12.22 9.89
N GLY A 28 7.79 -11.72 9.05
CA GLY A 28 9.22 -11.72 9.33
C GLY A 28 9.58 -10.88 10.54
N ALA A 29 8.97 -9.70 10.69
CA ALA A 29 9.19 -8.81 11.83
C ALA A 29 8.70 -9.46 13.14
N MET A 30 7.53 -10.09 13.10
CA MET A 30 6.97 -10.80 14.24
C MET A 30 7.87 -11.97 14.68
N ARG A 31 8.28 -12.80 13.74
CA ARG A 31 9.19 -13.94 14.01
C ARG A 31 10.53 -13.47 14.57
N ARG A 32 11.08 -12.38 14.02
CA ARG A 32 12.33 -11.80 14.52
C ARG A 32 12.18 -11.35 15.97
N LEU A 33 11.12 -10.61 16.29
CA LEU A 33 10.89 -10.15 17.67
C LEU A 33 10.75 -11.32 18.64
N MET A 34 9.99 -12.35 18.29
CA MET A 34 9.84 -13.55 19.11
C MET A 34 11.16 -14.29 19.33
N ALA A 35 12.01 -14.32 18.32
CA ALA A 35 13.33 -14.97 18.41
C ALA A 35 14.33 -14.16 19.23
N THR A 36 14.33 -12.82 19.09
CA THR A 36 15.29 -11.94 19.76
C THR A 36 14.89 -11.53 21.17
N ASN A 37 13.59 -11.58 21.49
CA ASN A 37 13.06 -11.31 22.81
C ASN A 37 12.01 -12.36 23.21
N PRO A 38 12.43 -13.57 23.60
CA PRO A 38 11.52 -14.66 23.93
C PRO A 38 10.61 -14.41 25.14
N SER A 39 10.95 -13.43 25.99
CA SER A 39 10.14 -13.04 27.14
C SER A 39 9.00 -12.07 26.79
N GLU A 40 8.99 -11.52 25.58
CA GLU A 40 7.91 -10.62 25.15
C GLU A 40 6.64 -11.41 24.90
N PHE A 41 5.54 -10.96 25.48
CA PHE A 41 4.24 -11.59 25.36
C PHE A 41 3.12 -10.59 24.99
N ASP A 42 3.41 -9.29 24.95
CA ASP A 42 2.41 -8.26 24.65
C ASP A 42 2.16 -8.18 23.14
N PRO A 43 0.93 -8.49 22.66
CA PRO A 43 0.58 -8.41 21.24
C PRO A 43 0.83 -7.02 20.63
N ARG A 44 0.70 -5.96 21.41
CA ARG A 44 0.94 -4.59 20.95
C ARG A 44 2.39 -4.39 20.51
N LYS A 45 3.32 -5.07 21.14
CA LYS A 45 4.74 -5.05 20.76
C LYS A 45 4.98 -5.78 19.44
N PHE A 46 4.34 -6.95 19.27
CA PHE A 46 4.40 -7.69 18.01
C PHE A 46 3.81 -6.89 16.86
N PHE A 47 2.63 -6.30 17.04
CA PHE A 47 1.99 -5.45 16.02
C PHE A 47 2.78 -4.16 15.75
N GLY A 48 3.41 -3.56 16.77
CA GLY A 48 4.29 -2.42 16.57
C GLY A 48 5.45 -2.73 15.61
N ALA A 49 6.09 -3.89 15.80
CA ALA A 49 7.16 -4.34 14.91
C ALA A 49 6.66 -4.57 13.46
N THR A 50 5.46 -5.16 13.30
CA THR A 50 4.88 -5.39 11.97
C THR A 50 4.53 -4.09 11.26
N VAL A 51 3.93 -3.13 11.96
CA VAL A 51 3.59 -1.81 11.39
C VAL A 51 4.84 -1.11 10.87
N THR A 52 5.92 -1.14 11.62
CA THR A 52 7.19 -0.54 11.18
C THR A 52 7.73 -1.20 9.92
N ALA A 53 7.78 -2.53 9.88
CA ALA A 53 8.29 -3.26 8.72
C ALA A 53 7.44 -3.04 7.46
N MET A 54 6.11 -3.03 7.60
CA MET A 54 5.20 -2.76 6.48
C MET A 54 5.33 -1.31 5.98
N ARG A 55 5.42 -0.34 6.90
CA ARG A 55 5.65 1.07 6.56
C ARG A 55 6.92 1.24 5.74
N ASP A 56 8.01 0.61 6.15
CA ASP A 56 9.31 0.75 5.48
C ASP A 56 9.27 0.17 4.06
N ILE A 57 8.57 -0.94 3.84
CA ILE A 57 8.29 -1.46 2.50
C ILE A 57 7.47 -0.46 1.67
N CYS A 58 6.41 0.12 2.23
CA CYS A 58 5.58 1.11 1.52
C CYS A 58 6.40 2.32 1.11
N ILE A 59 7.24 2.86 2.01
CA ILE A 59 8.12 4.00 1.70
C ILE A 59 9.02 3.66 0.53
N ALA A 60 9.75 2.54 0.61
CA ALA A 60 10.66 2.12 -0.44
C ALA A 60 9.95 1.94 -1.81
N ARG A 61 8.72 1.43 -1.82
CA ARG A 61 7.94 1.26 -3.05
C ARG A 61 7.44 2.60 -3.60
N TYR A 62 6.96 3.52 -2.74
CA TYR A 62 6.54 4.86 -3.18
C TYR A 62 7.70 5.64 -3.80
N GLU A 63 8.90 5.54 -3.24
CA GLU A 63 10.10 6.14 -3.81
C GLU A 63 10.48 5.50 -5.13
N ALA A 64 10.59 4.17 -5.18
CA ALA A 64 10.97 3.46 -6.39
C ALA A 64 10.00 3.67 -7.56
N PHE A 65 8.70 3.80 -7.28
CA PHE A 65 7.66 3.97 -8.31
C PHE A 65 7.40 5.44 -8.68
N GLY A 66 8.09 6.38 -8.05
CA GLY A 66 7.92 7.82 -8.31
C GLY A 66 6.61 8.41 -7.78
N THR A 67 5.95 7.73 -6.84
CA THR A 67 4.69 8.20 -6.23
C THR A 67 4.90 9.01 -4.95
N ALA A 68 6.09 8.96 -4.36
CA ALA A 68 6.42 9.74 -3.17
C ALA A 68 6.21 11.25 -3.41
N GLY A 69 5.75 11.96 -2.39
CA GLY A 69 5.52 13.41 -2.44
C GLY A 69 4.28 13.86 -3.21
N ASN A 70 3.43 12.94 -3.69
CA ASN A 70 2.26 13.27 -4.49
C ASN A 70 0.91 13.25 -3.73
N ALA A 71 0.90 12.86 -2.47
CA ALA A 71 -0.35 12.71 -1.70
C ALA A 71 -1.16 14.01 -1.63
N SER A 72 -0.52 15.16 -1.49
CA SER A 72 -1.19 16.47 -1.43
C SER A 72 -1.84 16.89 -2.76
N LYS A 73 -1.45 16.26 -3.87
CA LYS A 73 -2.02 16.52 -5.20
C LYS A 73 -3.33 15.74 -5.44
N ILE A 74 -3.62 14.75 -4.62
CA ILE A 74 -4.81 13.91 -4.72
C ILE A 74 -5.88 14.50 -3.82
N LYS A 75 -6.97 14.95 -4.43
CA LYS A 75 -8.13 15.47 -3.70
C LYS A 75 -9.25 14.43 -3.75
N PRO A 76 -9.76 13.96 -2.60
CA PRO A 76 -10.92 13.09 -2.57
C PRO A 76 -12.13 13.78 -3.21
N ILE A 77 -12.93 13.02 -3.96
CA ILE A 77 -14.21 13.51 -4.43
C ILE A 77 -15.12 13.65 -3.20
N SER A 78 -15.82 14.79 -3.08
CA SER A 78 -16.79 14.98 -2.00
C SER A 78 -17.93 13.97 -2.10
N LEU A 79 -18.56 13.66 -0.99
CA LEU A 79 -19.71 12.74 -0.96
C LEU A 79 -20.83 13.24 -1.88
N GLU A 80 -21.14 14.52 -1.84
CA GLU A 80 -22.12 15.18 -2.72
C GLU A 80 -21.72 15.01 -4.20
N GLY A 81 -20.46 15.29 -4.55
CA GLY A 81 -19.96 15.10 -5.92
C GLY A 81 -20.08 13.65 -6.39
N MET A 82 -19.84 12.69 -5.50
CA MET A 82 -20.01 11.28 -5.82
C MET A 82 -21.48 10.91 -6.06
N PHE A 83 -22.41 11.38 -5.21
CA PHE A 83 -23.85 11.18 -5.42
C PHE A 83 -24.32 11.73 -6.76
N GLN A 84 -23.88 12.93 -7.13
CA GLN A 84 -24.24 13.51 -8.43
C GLN A 84 -23.73 12.66 -9.60
N ARG A 85 -22.53 12.11 -9.52
CA ARG A 85 -22.00 11.21 -10.56
C ARG A 85 -22.78 9.90 -10.67
N TYR A 86 -23.19 9.33 -9.53
CA TYR A 86 -24.09 8.15 -9.53
C TYR A 86 -25.45 8.48 -10.14
N ALA A 87 -26.07 9.60 -9.76
CA ALA A 87 -27.36 10.03 -10.29
C ALA A 87 -27.34 10.26 -11.81
N LYS A 88 -26.22 10.70 -12.35
CA LYS A 88 -26.02 10.89 -13.81
C LYS A 88 -25.65 9.60 -14.56
N GLY A 89 -25.49 8.47 -13.86
CA GLY A 89 -25.07 7.21 -14.47
C GLY A 89 -23.61 7.18 -14.97
N GLU A 90 -22.79 8.16 -14.61
CA GLU A 90 -21.39 8.25 -15.06
C GLU A 90 -20.52 7.08 -14.59
N LEU A 91 -20.94 6.40 -13.52
CA LEU A 91 -20.22 5.27 -12.90
C LEU A 91 -20.83 3.92 -13.28
N ALA A 92 -21.85 3.89 -14.14
CA ALA A 92 -22.42 2.64 -14.64
C ALA A 92 -21.38 1.90 -15.50
N ALA A 93 -21.29 0.59 -15.35
CA ALA A 93 -20.42 -0.23 -16.16
C ALA A 93 -20.81 -0.10 -17.64
N LYS A 94 -19.89 0.36 -18.46
CA LYS A 94 -20.08 0.33 -19.92
C LYS A 94 -19.68 -1.08 -20.36
N VAL A 95 -20.64 -1.93 -20.62
CA VAL A 95 -20.44 -3.23 -21.27
C VAL A 95 -20.39 -2.96 -22.76
N ASN A 96 -19.20 -3.11 -23.36
CA ASN A 96 -19.05 -3.11 -24.83
C ASN A 96 -19.30 -4.50 -25.37
#